data_5c777bf734656c0dfba56651bdad0c5a
#
_entry.id   5c777bf734656c0dfba56651bdad0c5a
#
_cell.length_a   1.000
_cell.length_b   1.000
_cell.length_c   1.000
_cell.angle_alpha   90.00
_cell.angle_beta   90.00
_cell.angle_gamma   90.00
#
_symmetry.space_group_name_H-M   'P 1'
#
loop_
_entity.id
_entity.type
_entity.pdbx_description
1 polymer ?
#
loop_
_entity_poly.entity_id
_entity_poly.type
_entity_poly.pdbx_seq_one_letter_code
_entity_poly.pdbx_strand_id
1 'polypeptide(L)'
;MNLMFMMLIIMLINLGISFYNARSAGQVWAESKAIGGWLRLLVWCGAIQAAIGFTMVYLIIVSYIAVSVGYISPQLMGVLFNLVYLMIIVPVIGTGIIITIQSWIAVARERSLMNIGTAGWNTFATAYNTYNAIQSFGPALSSVQEGLSGLFDEDSDSDNSTYRVILLAAIVLLAGVVTTSVIIRRYAASLPVSEEVRNAGLRDLSTR
;
A
#
# COMPACT_ATOMS: atom_id res chain seq x y z
N MET A 1 8.16 -25.93 -7.82
CA MET A 1 7.57 -25.32 -6.60
C MET A 1 6.09 -25.08 -6.87
N ASN A 2 5.19 -25.49 -5.98
CA ASN A 2 3.75 -25.38 -6.20
C ASN A 2 3.35 -23.89 -6.22
N LEU A 3 2.60 -23.44 -7.23
CA LEU A 3 2.15 -22.05 -7.40
C LEU A 3 1.45 -21.53 -6.12
N MET A 4 0.65 -22.36 -5.48
CA MET A 4 -0.05 -22.05 -4.24
C MET A 4 0.94 -21.75 -3.08
N PHE A 5 2.05 -22.50 -2.99
CA PHE A 5 3.09 -22.26 -1.98
C PHE A 5 3.81 -20.94 -2.23
N MET A 6 4.08 -20.61 -3.50
CA MET A 6 4.70 -19.34 -3.88
C MET A 6 3.80 -18.14 -3.54
N MET A 7 2.49 -18.24 -3.83
CA MET A 7 1.51 -17.22 -3.46
C MET A 7 1.42 -17.03 -1.95
N LEU A 8 1.47 -18.11 -1.17
CA LEU A 8 1.46 -18.03 0.29
C LEU A 8 2.69 -17.29 0.82
N ILE A 9 3.88 -17.59 0.30
CA ILE A 9 5.12 -16.89 0.69
C ILE A 9 5.02 -15.40 0.37
N ILE A 10 4.59 -15.04 -0.84
CA ILE A 10 4.41 -13.64 -1.25
C ILE A 10 3.42 -12.94 -0.32
N MET A 11 2.31 -13.58 0.00
CA MET A 11 1.30 -13.05 0.92
C MET A 11 1.87 -12.80 2.32
N LEU A 12 2.63 -13.74 2.88
CA LEU A 12 3.24 -13.60 4.20
C LEU A 12 4.29 -12.49 4.24
N ILE A 13 5.11 -12.36 3.19
CA ILE A 13 6.10 -11.27 3.06
C ILE A 13 5.37 -9.92 3.01
N ASN A 14 4.35 -9.79 2.15
CA ASN A 14 3.56 -8.55 2.05
C ASN A 14 2.88 -8.19 3.38
N LEU A 15 2.33 -9.18 4.07
CA LEU A 15 1.71 -8.99 5.38
C LEU A 15 2.72 -8.44 6.41
N GLY A 16 3.92 -9.05 6.47
CA GLY A 16 4.99 -8.61 7.39
C GLY A 16 5.47 -7.19 7.09
N ILE A 17 5.74 -6.87 5.82
CA ILE A 17 6.18 -5.54 5.38
C ILE A 17 5.08 -4.50 5.66
N SER A 18 3.82 -4.83 5.38
CA SER A 18 2.69 -3.91 5.61
C SER A 18 2.50 -3.60 7.08
N PHE A 19 2.60 -4.62 7.94
CA PHE A 19 2.53 -4.44 9.38
C PHE A 19 3.68 -3.58 9.90
N TYR A 20 4.91 -3.82 9.42
CA TYR A 20 6.08 -3.01 9.75
C TYR A 20 5.90 -1.55 9.34
N ASN A 21 5.44 -1.28 8.11
CA ASN A 21 5.19 0.06 7.60
C ASN A 21 4.09 0.78 8.39
N ALA A 22 2.99 0.09 8.72
CA ALA A 22 1.91 0.65 9.52
C ALA A 22 2.37 0.98 10.95
N ARG A 23 3.17 0.10 11.56
CA ARG A 23 3.78 0.33 12.87
C ARG A 23 4.71 1.54 12.86
N SER A 24 5.62 1.60 11.90
CA SER A 24 6.55 2.72 11.72
C SER A 24 5.81 4.03 11.50
N ALA A 25 4.78 4.04 10.65
CA ALA A 25 3.92 5.21 10.45
C ALA A 25 3.23 5.65 11.76
N GLY A 26 2.79 4.70 12.59
CA GLY A 26 2.20 4.99 13.90
C GLY A 26 3.17 5.64 14.89
N GLN A 27 4.43 5.20 14.90
CA GLN A 27 5.50 5.82 15.71
C GLN A 27 5.74 7.27 15.27
N VAL A 28 6.00 7.48 13.98
CA VAL A 28 6.25 8.82 13.43
C VAL A 28 5.01 9.71 13.55
N TRP A 29 3.79 9.14 13.52
CA TRP A 29 2.55 9.89 13.72
C TRP A 29 2.48 10.53 15.11
N ALA A 30 2.85 9.78 16.15
CA ALA A 30 2.88 10.31 17.52
C ALA A 30 3.85 11.49 17.65
N GLU A 31 5.03 11.39 17.03
CA GLU A 31 6.04 12.45 17.00
C GLU A 31 5.65 13.64 16.10
N SER A 32 4.99 13.39 14.97
CA SER A 32 4.62 14.40 13.98
C SER A 32 3.59 15.42 14.50
N LYS A 33 2.81 15.04 15.51
CA LYS A 33 1.86 15.95 16.16
C LYS A 33 2.55 17.15 16.83
N ALA A 34 3.78 16.94 17.32
CA ALA A 34 4.59 18.00 17.93
C ALA A 34 5.45 18.76 16.94
N ILE A 35 6.00 18.09 15.91
CA ILE A 35 7.02 18.65 15.03
C ILE A 35 6.45 19.12 13.68
N GLY A 36 5.35 18.50 13.22
CA GLY A 36 4.62 18.90 12.00
C GLY A 36 5.39 18.66 10.68
N GLY A 37 4.94 19.31 9.60
CA GLY A 37 5.64 19.43 8.33
C GLY A 37 6.00 18.12 7.63
N TRP A 38 7.30 17.93 7.37
CA TRP A 38 7.87 16.84 6.61
C TRP A 38 7.63 15.45 7.21
N LEU A 39 7.61 15.34 8.54
CA LEU A 39 7.30 14.08 9.22
C LEU A 39 5.89 13.58 8.90
N ARG A 40 4.92 14.48 8.71
CA ARG A 40 3.57 14.09 8.27
C ARG A 40 3.56 13.44 6.89
N LEU A 41 4.38 13.95 5.96
CA LEU A 41 4.52 13.34 4.64
C LEU A 41 5.05 11.91 4.75
N LEU A 42 6.04 11.65 5.62
CA LEU A 42 6.57 10.30 5.84
C LEU A 42 5.53 9.36 6.44
N VAL A 43 4.70 9.86 7.38
CA VAL A 43 3.56 9.08 7.90
C VAL A 43 2.63 8.67 6.78
N TRP A 44 2.26 9.61 5.90
CA TRP A 44 1.40 9.31 4.76
C TRP A 44 2.05 8.31 3.79
N CYS A 45 3.34 8.46 3.48
CA CYS A 45 4.05 7.49 2.65
C CYS A 45 4.04 6.09 3.26
N GLY A 46 4.36 5.97 4.55
CA GLY A 46 4.32 4.70 5.27
C GLY A 46 2.91 4.10 5.35
N ALA A 47 1.90 4.93 5.58
CA ALA A 47 0.50 4.51 5.59
C ALA A 47 0.02 4.01 4.22
N ILE A 48 0.38 4.71 3.14
CA ILE A 48 0.03 4.29 1.77
C ILE A 48 0.71 2.97 1.43
N GLN A 49 2.00 2.82 1.71
CA GLN A 49 2.73 1.57 1.47
C GLN A 49 2.13 0.39 2.27
N ALA A 50 1.75 0.63 3.52
CA ALA A 50 1.07 -0.37 4.34
C ALA A 50 -0.30 -0.74 3.77
N ALA A 51 -1.11 0.24 3.37
CA ALA A 51 -2.42 0.02 2.78
C ALA A 51 -2.33 -0.80 1.49
N ILE A 52 -1.37 -0.49 0.62
CA ILE A 52 -1.13 -1.23 -0.62
C ILE A 52 -0.79 -2.70 -0.32
N GLY A 53 0.11 -2.94 0.63
CA GLY A 53 0.49 -4.31 0.96
C GLY A 53 -0.66 -5.11 1.58
N PHE A 54 -1.48 -4.53 2.46
CA PHE A 54 -2.71 -5.18 2.95
C PHE A 54 -3.74 -5.39 1.83
N THR A 55 -3.90 -4.42 0.92
CA THR A 55 -4.76 -4.58 -0.26
C THR A 55 -4.33 -5.80 -1.09
N MET A 56 -3.04 -6.00 -1.33
CA MET A 56 -2.54 -7.16 -2.07
C MET A 56 -2.84 -8.48 -1.35
N VAL A 57 -2.73 -8.52 -0.01
CA VAL A 57 -3.11 -9.70 0.78
C VAL A 57 -4.62 -9.99 0.64
N TYR A 58 -5.46 -8.97 0.80
CA TYR A 58 -6.91 -9.12 0.65
C TYR A 58 -7.30 -9.49 -0.78
N LEU A 59 -6.63 -8.93 -1.79
CA LEU A 59 -6.86 -9.24 -3.19
C LEU A 59 -6.67 -10.73 -3.45
N ILE A 60 -5.59 -11.33 -2.95
CA ILE A 60 -5.33 -12.76 -3.10
C ILE A 60 -6.44 -13.59 -2.42
N ILE A 61 -6.76 -13.28 -1.16
CA ILE A 61 -7.76 -14.03 -0.38
C ILE A 61 -9.14 -13.91 -1.00
N VAL A 62 -9.59 -12.69 -1.29
CA VAL A 62 -10.93 -12.40 -1.81
C VAL A 62 -11.10 -12.98 -3.21
N SER A 63 -10.08 -12.89 -4.07
CA SER A 63 -10.11 -13.47 -5.41
C SER A 63 -10.26 -15.00 -5.37
N TYR A 64 -9.48 -15.63 -4.49
CA TYR A 64 -9.58 -17.10 -4.32
C TYR A 64 -10.97 -17.53 -3.85
N ILE A 65 -11.52 -16.85 -2.84
CA ILE A 65 -12.87 -17.15 -2.35
C ILE A 65 -13.91 -16.89 -3.45
N ALA A 66 -13.85 -15.74 -4.13
CA ALA A 66 -14.82 -15.35 -5.14
C ALA A 66 -14.86 -16.34 -6.33
N VAL A 67 -13.70 -16.86 -6.75
CA VAL A 67 -13.63 -17.91 -7.77
C VAL A 67 -14.14 -19.23 -7.23
N SER A 68 -13.77 -19.60 -5.99
CA SER A 68 -14.18 -20.88 -5.38
C SER A 68 -15.69 -21.02 -5.22
N VAL A 69 -16.39 -19.92 -4.95
CA VAL A 69 -17.86 -19.90 -4.83
C VAL A 69 -18.57 -19.57 -6.13
N GLY A 70 -17.85 -19.44 -7.24
CA GLY A 70 -18.41 -19.12 -8.56
C GLY A 70 -18.94 -17.69 -8.69
N TYR A 71 -18.51 -16.77 -7.81
CA TYR A 71 -18.93 -15.37 -7.85
C TYR A 71 -18.32 -14.60 -9.03
N ILE A 72 -17.07 -14.92 -9.38
CA ILE A 72 -16.38 -14.46 -10.59
C ILE A 72 -15.71 -15.65 -11.29
N SER A 73 -15.51 -15.54 -12.62
CA SER A 73 -14.74 -16.52 -13.37
C SER A 73 -13.23 -16.38 -13.15
N PRO A 74 -12.41 -17.41 -13.41
CA PRO A 74 -10.95 -17.29 -13.37
C PRO A 74 -10.39 -16.21 -14.30
N GLN A 75 -11.05 -15.94 -15.44
CA GLN A 75 -10.66 -14.87 -16.38
C GLN A 75 -10.87 -13.49 -15.75
N LEU A 76 -12.02 -13.28 -15.12
CA LEU A 76 -12.33 -12.02 -14.41
C LEU A 76 -11.45 -11.78 -13.19
N MET A 77 -10.88 -12.84 -12.60
CA MET A 77 -9.84 -12.67 -11.57
C MET A 77 -8.62 -11.91 -12.10
N GLY A 78 -8.17 -12.20 -13.34
CA GLY A 78 -7.09 -11.46 -14.00
C GLY A 78 -7.43 -9.98 -14.19
N VAL A 79 -8.65 -9.67 -14.61
CA VAL A 79 -9.16 -8.29 -14.74
C VAL A 79 -9.15 -7.57 -13.38
N LEU A 80 -9.61 -8.25 -12.32
CA LEU A 80 -9.59 -7.71 -10.95
C LEU A 80 -8.18 -7.37 -10.48
N PHE A 81 -7.20 -8.27 -10.70
CA PHE A 81 -5.80 -8.02 -10.36
C PHE A 81 -5.24 -6.82 -11.11
N ASN A 82 -5.47 -6.74 -12.42
CA ASN A 82 -5.00 -5.64 -13.26
C ASN A 82 -5.66 -4.30 -12.90
N LEU A 83 -6.95 -4.30 -12.58
CA LEU A 83 -7.67 -3.11 -12.13
C LEU A 83 -7.09 -2.57 -10.82
N VAL A 84 -6.92 -3.42 -9.81
CA VAL A 84 -6.32 -3.02 -8.53
C VAL A 84 -4.88 -2.57 -8.73
N TYR A 85 -4.10 -3.27 -9.58
CA TYR A 85 -2.73 -2.91 -9.92
C TYR A 85 -2.65 -1.49 -10.50
N LEU A 86 -3.49 -1.16 -11.49
CA LEU A 86 -3.53 0.19 -12.08
C LEU A 86 -3.86 1.28 -11.07
N MET A 87 -4.71 0.98 -10.09
CA MET A 87 -5.07 1.94 -9.03
C MET A 87 -3.91 2.19 -8.04
N ILE A 88 -3.10 1.17 -7.75
CA ILE A 88 -2.04 1.28 -6.73
C ILE A 88 -0.67 1.66 -7.29
N ILE A 89 -0.43 1.55 -8.60
CA ILE A 89 0.90 1.72 -9.20
C ILE A 89 1.45 3.12 -9.02
N VAL A 90 0.63 4.15 -9.23
CA VAL A 90 1.03 5.56 -9.07
C VAL A 90 1.40 5.87 -7.61
N PRO A 91 0.55 5.54 -6.60
CA PRO A 91 0.95 5.72 -5.21
C PRO A 91 2.16 4.87 -4.79
N VAL A 92 2.35 3.66 -5.34
CA VAL A 92 3.57 2.86 -5.05
C VAL A 92 4.83 3.59 -5.48
N ILE A 93 4.87 4.06 -6.73
CA ILE A 93 6.05 4.74 -7.27
C ILE A 93 6.26 6.07 -6.55
N GLY A 94 5.22 6.88 -6.42
CA GLY A 94 5.31 8.21 -5.80
C GLY A 94 5.82 8.15 -4.35
N THR A 95 5.26 7.27 -3.53
CA THR A 95 5.71 7.10 -2.14
C THR A 95 7.08 6.44 -2.05
N GLY A 96 7.41 5.52 -2.97
CA GLY A 96 8.72 4.89 -3.09
C GLY A 96 9.82 5.92 -3.34
N ILE A 97 9.62 6.85 -4.27
CA ILE A 97 10.56 7.95 -4.56
C ILE A 97 10.78 8.83 -3.31
N ILE A 98 9.70 9.23 -2.63
CA ILE A 98 9.80 10.05 -1.43
C ILE A 98 10.57 9.33 -0.33
N ILE A 99 10.27 8.06 -0.06
CA ILE A 99 10.97 7.25 0.94
C ILE A 99 12.45 7.07 0.57
N THR A 100 12.76 6.88 -0.72
CA THR A 100 14.13 6.76 -1.20
C THR A 100 14.92 8.04 -0.96
N ILE A 101 14.38 9.20 -1.33
CA ILE A 101 15.01 10.51 -1.07
C ILE A 101 15.27 10.68 0.42
N GLN A 102 14.31 10.34 1.27
CA GLN A 102 14.43 10.43 2.72
C GLN A 102 15.55 9.56 3.28
N SER A 103 15.64 8.32 2.82
CA SER A 103 16.69 7.42 3.28
C SER A 103 18.09 7.93 2.89
N TRP A 104 18.26 8.56 1.73
CA TRP A 104 19.53 9.21 1.37
C TRP A 104 19.81 10.47 2.17
N ILE A 105 18.79 11.26 2.55
CA ILE A 105 18.95 12.38 3.48
C ILE A 105 19.41 11.87 4.86
N ALA A 106 18.87 10.74 5.33
CA ALA A 106 19.33 10.12 6.57
C ALA A 106 20.79 9.67 6.51
N VAL A 107 21.23 9.07 5.39
CA VAL A 107 22.65 8.73 5.15
C VAL A 107 23.55 9.98 5.16
N ALA A 108 23.09 11.09 4.56
CA ALA A 108 23.85 12.33 4.54
C ALA A 108 24.04 12.95 5.93
N ARG A 109 23.04 12.77 6.82
CA ARG A 109 23.09 13.24 8.22
C ARG A 109 23.92 12.32 9.10
N GLU A 110 23.77 11.02 8.93
CA GLU A 110 24.44 10.01 9.73
C GLU A 110 24.80 8.80 8.86
N ARG A 111 26.10 8.62 8.59
CA ARG A 111 26.65 7.53 7.79
C ARG A 111 26.77 6.24 8.61
N SER A 112 25.64 5.63 8.97
CA SER A 112 25.63 4.32 9.56
C SER A 112 25.44 3.23 8.48
N LEU A 113 25.96 2.02 8.72
CA LEU A 113 25.74 0.86 7.82
C LEU A 113 24.25 0.58 7.64
N MET A 114 23.45 0.81 8.69
CA MET A 114 22.01 0.60 8.64
C MET A 114 21.32 1.62 7.73
N ASN A 115 21.69 2.91 7.81
CA ASN A 115 21.15 3.96 6.94
C ASN A 115 21.52 3.70 5.48
N ILE A 116 22.79 3.33 5.21
CA ILE A 116 23.26 3.00 3.86
C ILE A 116 22.50 1.79 3.30
N GLY A 117 22.37 0.72 4.09
CA GLY A 117 21.64 -0.48 3.71
C GLY A 117 20.16 -0.19 3.41
N THR A 118 19.52 0.61 4.25
CA THR A 118 18.12 1.03 4.07
C THR A 118 17.95 1.89 2.81
N ALA A 119 18.84 2.85 2.56
CA ALA A 119 18.80 3.69 1.37
C ALA A 119 19.02 2.87 0.09
N GLY A 120 19.99 1.95 0.11
CA GLY A 120 20.25 1.01 -1.00
C GLY A 120 19.04 0.12 -1.29
N TRP A 121 18.43 -0.45 -0.25
CA TRP A 121 17.21 -1.26 -0.39
C TRP A 121 16.03 -0.46 -0.97
N ASN A 122 15.76 0.73 -0.44
CA ASN A 122 14.68 1.59 -0.93
C ASN A 122 14.91 2.03 -2.38
N THR A 123 16.17 2.32 -2.76
CA THR A 123 16.52 2.64 -4.14
C THR A 123 16.24 1.46 -5.06
N PHE A 124 16.71 0.27 -4.68
CA PHE A 124 16.48 -0.95 -5.45
C PHE A 124 14.98 -1.25 -5.60
N ALA A 125 14.24 -1.24 -4.49
CA ALA A 125 12.81 -1.52 -4.49
C ALA A 125 12.02 -0.51 -5.36
N THR A 126 12.35 0.78 -5.26
CA THR A 126 11.71 1.82 -6.07
C THR A 126 12.03 1.66 -7.56
N ALA A 127 13.30 1.42 -7.91
CA ALA A 127 13.71 1.19 -9.30
C ALA A 127 13.04 -0.07 -9.88
N TYR A 128 13.00 -1.16 -9.11
CA TYR A 128 12.35 -2.40 -9.51
C TYR A 128 10.84 -2.22 -9.72
N ASN A 129 10.16 -1.55 -8.79
CA ASN A 129 8.73 -1.27 -8.92
C ASN A 129 8.44 -0.36 -10.13
N THR A 130 9.28 0.66 -10.38
CA THR A 130 9.14 1.55 -11.53
C THR A 130 9.35 0.79 -12.84
N TYR A 131 10.38 -0.06 -12.91
CA TYR A 131 10.63 -0.89 -14.08
C TYR A 131 9.45 -1.82 -14.38
N ASN A 132 8.97 -2.55 -13.36
CA ASN A 132 7.81 -3.42 -13.52
C ASN A 132 6.55 -2.65 -13.94
N ALA A 133 6.38 -1.44 -13.40
CA ALA A 133 5.29 -0.56 -13.76
C ALA A 133 5.27 -0.23 -15.25
N ILE A 134 6.42 0.17 -15.80
CA ILE A 134 6.57 0.50 -17.22
C ILE A 134 6.24 -0.72 -18.09
N GLN A 135 6.73 -1.91 -17.70
CA GLN A 135 6.51 -3.14 -18.46
C GLN A 135 5.06 -3.64 -18.42
N SER A 136 4.40 -3.49 -17.27
CA SER A 136 3.09 -4.10 -17.02
C SER A 136 1.90 -3.16 -17.26
N PHE A 137 2.12 -1.84 -17.37
CA PHE A 137 1.05 -0.86 -17.49
C PHE A 137 0.19 -1.05 -18.73
N GLY A 138 0.81 -1.16 -19.89
CA GLY A 138 0.11 -1.39 -21.16
C GLY A 138 -0.73 -2.67 -21.16
N PRO A 139 -0.11 -3.84 -20.90
CA PRO A 139 -0.84 -5.10 -20.80
C PRO A 139 -1.95 -5.09 -19.76
N ALA A 140 -1.73 -4.48 -18.59
CA ALA A 140 -2.77 -4.36 -17.56
C ALA A 140 -3.95 -3.49 -18.03
N LEU A 141 -3.65 -2.37 -18.68
CA LEU A 141 -4.68 -1.47 -19.22
C LEU A 141 -5.52 -2.16 -20.30
N SER A 142 -4.88 -2.85 -21.25
CA SER A 142 -5.60 -3.61 -22.29
C SER A 142 -6.49 -4.68 -21.69
N SER A 143 -5.98 -5.45 -20.72
CA SER A 143 -6.76 -6.48 -20.02
C SER A 143 -7.98 -5.92 -19.30
N VAL A 144 -7.85 -4.75 -18.67
CA VAL A 144 -8.97 -4.09 -18.01
C VAL A 144 -9.97 -3.55 -19.03
N GLN A 145 -9.50 -2.94 -20.12
CA GLN A 145 -10.39 -2.45 -21.19
C GLN A 145 -11.20 -3.57 -21.83
N GLU A 146 -10.54 -4.68 -22.19
CA GLU A 146 -11.20 -5.86 -22.74
C GLU A 146 -12.19 -6.48 -21.75
N GLY A 147 -11.80 -6.63 -20.48
CA GLY A 147 -12.64 -7.20 -19.45
C GLY A 147 -13.83 -6.33 -19.05
N LEU A 148 -13.72 -5.01 -19.23
CA LEU A 148 -14.80 -4.06 -18.95
C LEU A 148 -15.61 -3.65 -20.19
N SER A 149 -15.21 -4.04 -21.40
CA SER A 149 -15.93 -3.69 -22.64
C SER A 149 -17.36 -4.20 -22.63
N GLY A 150 -17.59 -5.36 -22.00
CA GLY A 150 -18.95 -5.91 -21.82
C GLY A 150 -19.91 -5.04 -20.99
N LEU A 151 -19.42 -3.99 -20.29
CA LEU A 151 -20.27 -2.99 -19.61
C LEU A 151 -21.02 -2.07 -20.59
N PHE A 152 -20.52 -1.96 -21.82
CA PHE A 152 -21.03 -1.03 -22.80
C PHE A 152 -21.86 -1.69 -23.90
N ASP A 153 -21.94 -3.02 -23.88
CA ASP A 153 -22.82 -3.81 -24.77
C ASP A 153 -24.18 -4.04 -24.10
N GLU A 154 -25.20 -3.33 -24.58
CA GLU A 154 -26.57 -3.31 -24.04
C GLU A 154 -27.29 -4.67 -24.04
N ASP A 155 -26.78 -5.69 -24.74
CA ASP A 155 -27.47 -6.97 -24.99
C ASP A 155 -26.95 -8.17 -24.17
N SER A 156 -26.04 -7.98 -23.20
CA SER A 156 -25.41 -9.12 -22.55
C SER A 156 -25.69 -9.21 -21.04
N ASP A 157 -25.96 -10.44 -20.57
CA ASP A 157 -25.90 -10.87 -19.15
C ASP A 157 -24.53 -10.54 -18.48
N SER A 158 -23.60 -9.89 -19.23
CA SER A 158 -22.26 -9.49 -18.81
C SER A 158 -22.26 -8.38 -17.77
N ASP A 159 -23.33 -7.59 -17.69
CA ASP A 159 -23.46 -6.40 -16.84
C ASP A 159 -23.20 -6.75 -15.35
N ASN A 160 -23.75 -7.86 -14.89
CA ASN A 160 -23.64 -8.30 -13.49
C ASN A 160 -22.20 -8.75 -13.11
N SER A 161 -21.43 -9.31 -14.05
CA SER A 161 -20.09 -9.85 -13.76
C SER A 161 -19.04 -8.74 -13.62
N THR A 162 -19.17 -7.67 -14.39
CA THR A 162 -18.28 -6.52 -14.33
C THR A 162 -18.49 -5.68 -13.07
N TYR A 163 -19.73 -5.47 -12.66
CA TYR A 163 -20.03 -4.85 -11.36
C TYR A 163 -19.41 -5.62 -10.20
N ARG A 164 -19.41 -6.96 -10.26
CA ARG A 164 -18.77 -7.80 -9.24
C ARG A 164 -17.27 -7.53 -9.15
N VAL A 165 -16.58 -7.40 -10.28
CA VAL A 165 -15.14 -7.10 -10.32
C VAL A 165 -14.86 -5.72 -9.71
N ILE A 166 -15.60 -4.69 -10.11
CA ILE A 166 -15.45 -3.32 -9.57
C ILE A 166 -15.75 -3.31 -8.07
N LEU A 167 -16.81 -3.97 -7.63
CA LEU A 167 -17.18 -4.07 -6.22
C LEU A 167 -16.08 -4.76 -5.41
N LEU A 168 -15.55 -5.88 -5.89
CA LEU A 168 -14.44 -6.57 -5.23
C LEU A 168 -13.18 -5.71 -5.15
N ALA A 169 -12.84 -4.97 -6.23
CA ALA A 169 -11.71 -4.02 -6.21
C ALA A 169 -11.90 -2.95 -5.13
N ALA A 170 -13.08 -2.35 -5.06
CA ALA A 170 -13.41 -1.36 -4.04
C ALA A 170 -13.32 -1.93 -2.61
N ILE A 171 -13.84 -3.14 -2.40
CA ILE A 171 -13.80 -3.83 -1.09
C ILE A 171 -12.35 -4.08 -0.65
N VAL A 172 -11.49 -4.62 -1.51
CA VAL A 172 -10.10 -4.93 -1.12
C VAL A 172 -9.28 -3.67 -0.87
N LEU A 173 -9.47 -2.61 -1.66
CA LEU A 173 -8.84 -1.31 -1.45
C LEU A 173 -9.27 -0.69 -0.12
N LEU A 174 -10.56 -0.66 0.15
CA LEU A 174 -11.11 -0.13 1.40
C LEU A 174 -10.62 -0.93 2.60
N ALA A 175 -10.62 -2.26 2.52
CA ALA A 175 -10.12 -3.13 3.58
C ALA A 175 -8.64 -2.85 3.91
N GLY A 176 -7.79 -2.65 2.90
CA GLY A 176 -6.39 -2.28 3.08
C GLY A 176 -6.22 -0.95 3.82
N VAL A 177 -6.98 0.07 3.42
CA VAL A 177 -6.96 1.40 4.06
C VAL A 177 -7.47 1.34 5.50
N VAL A 178 -8.59 0.66 5.75
CA VAL A 178 -9.19 0.54 7.09
C VAL A 178 -8.24 -0.19 8.03
N THR A 179 -7.69 -1.33 7.61
CA THR A 179 -6.74 -2.11 8.42
C THR A 179 -5.52 -1.28 8.79
N THR A 180 -4.92 -0.59 7.82
CA THR A 180 -3.79 0.32 8.05
C THR A 180 -4.13 1.41 9.05
N SER A 181 -5.27 2.07 8.88
CA SER A 181 -5.73 3.15 9.77
C SER A 181 -5.92 2.66 11.20
N VAL A 182 -6.49 1.47 11.38
CA VAL A 182 -6.69 0.86 12.71
C VAL A 182 -5.35 0.55 13.38
N ILE A 183 -4.40 -0.04 12.65
CA ILE A 183 -3.08 -0.38 13.18
C ILE A 183 -2.32 0.89 13.59
N ILE A 184 -2.26 1.89 12.70
CA ILE A 184 -1.58 3.17 12.97
C ILE A 184 -2.16 3.82 14.23
N ARG A 185 -3.49 3.92 14.34
CA ARG A 185 -4.16 4.56 15.50
C ARG A 185 -3.89 3.80 16.78
N ARG A 186 -4.02 2.46 16.78
CA ARG A 186 -3.76 1.62 17.96
C ARG A 186 -2.32 1.73 18.41
N TYR A 187 -1.38 1.69 17.46
CA TYR A 187 0.03 1.76 17.77
C TYR A 187 0.43 3.15 18.28
N ALA A 188 -0.03 4.22 17.63
CA ALA A 188 0.20 5.58 18.11
C ALA A 188 -0.37 5.84 19.50
N ALA A 189 -1.50 5.21 19.85
CA ALA A 189 -2.11 5.34 21.17
C ALA A 189 -1.37 4.54 22.26
N SER A 190 -0.63 3.50 21.91
CA SER A 190 0.13 2.66 22.84
C SER A 190 1.51 3.23 23.22
N LEU A 191 1.99 4.25 22.47
CA LEU A 191 3.27 4.86 22.74
C LEU A 191 3.13 5.91 23.85
N PRO A 192 3.99 5.86 24.90
CA PRO A 192 4.06 6.96 25.87
C PRO A 192 4.49 8.21 25.09
N VAL A 193 3.67 9.26 25.17
CA VAL A 193 4.07 10.59 24.68
C VAL A 193 5.28 10.99 25.50
N SER A 194 6.47 11.07 24.91
CA SER A 194 7.67 11.48 25.63
C SER A 194 7.41 12.84 26.29
N GLU A 195 7.90 13.03 27.53
CA GLU A 195 7.72 14.31 28.24
C GLU A 195 8.28 15.49 27.43
N GLU A 196 9.30 15.26 26.64
CA GLU A 196 9.89 16.22 25.71
C GLU A 196 8.90 16.71 24.65
N VAL A 197 8.13 15.82 24.05
CA VAL A 197 7.07 16.12 23.06
C VAL A 197 5.91 16.84 23.71
N ARG A 198 5.54 16.45 24.95
CA ARG A 198 4.51 17.12 25.72
C ARG A 198 4.93 18.55 26.11
N ASN A 199 6.18 18.74 26.51
CA ASN A 199 6.73 20.05 26.91
C ASN A 199 6.95 20.98 25.70
N ALA A 200 7.31 20.45 24.51
CA ALA A 200 7.40 21.23 23.27
C ALA A 200 6.02 21.75 22.83
N GLY A 201 4.98 20.91 22.92
CA GLY A 201 3.59 21.31 22.64
C GLY A 201 3.05 22.36 23.61
N LEU A 202 3.42 22.29 24.88
CA LEU A 202 3.03 23.29 25.89
C LEU A 202 3.75 24.64 25.70
N ARG A 203 5.00 24.64 25.24
CA ARG A 203 5.73 25.88 24.91
C ARG A 203 5.12 26.62 23.72
N ASP A 204 4.69 25.90 22.66
CA ASP A 204 4.05 26.51 21.49
C ASP A 204 2.68 27.13 21.83
N LEU A 205 1.95 26.57 22.79
CA LEU A 205 0.69 27.13 23.30
C LEU A 205 0.87 28.35 24.21
N SER A 206 2.03 28.47 24.86
CA SER A 206 2.32 29.61 25.76
C SER A 206 2.86 30.84 25.00
N THR A 207 3.21 30.70 23.72
CA THR A 207 3.74 31.77 22.86
C THR A 207 2.72 32.31 21.85
N ARG A 208 1.49 31.85 21.91
CA ARG A 208 0.33 32.39 21.18
C ARG A 208 -0.62 33.12 22.12
#